data_7d31e31ce7b5e36b2aa6e00709a42218
#
_entry.id   7d31e31ce7b5e36b2aa6e00709a42218
#
_cell.length_a   1.000
_cell.length_b   1.000
_cell.length_c   1.000
_cell.angle_alpha   90.00
_cell.angle_beta   90.00
_cell.angle_gamma   90.00
#
_symmetry.space_group_name_H-M   'P 1'
#
loop_
_entity.id
_entity.type
_entity.pdbx_description
1 polymer ?
#
loop_
_entity_poly.entity_id
_entity_poly.type
_entity_poly.pdbx_seq_one_letter_code
_entity_poly.pdbx_strand_id
1 'polypeptide(L)'
;MAVSRFTDNGGVRLHFLDSGGDDRGAPIVFVPGMTCVAEDYAEVLPAFGRRTVVVEIRGHGRSGVPADGYDGPTLSSDVGAVVDAVTSGPVHLVTFSRGTAYAIGWALRHPTRVRSLAIGDYIPEERLLPPGAPRRLLDGRWRGTPVRDRVDYDAAIKTFERARARSFWNELARLRLPLLVVRSGERVLVTDEQWSRYRREFPDATLIEFSDSPHDIFRPDRRRFVQLVRDHVDHADGRPS
;
A
#
# COMPACT_ATOMS: atom_id res chain seq x y z
N MET A 1 20.55 -1.17 8.24
CA MET A 1 19.39 -1.81 8.91
C MET A 1 18.25 -0.82 8.90
N ALA A 2 17.01 -1.28 8.68
CA ALA A 2 15.84 -0.43 8.74
C ALA A 2 15.62 0.09 10.17
N VAL A 3 15.14 1.33 10.29
CA VAL A 3 14.98 2.04 11.57
C VAL A 3 13.50 2.37 11.79
N SER A 4 12.99 2.06 12.97
CA SER A 4 11.67 2.50 13.42
C SER A 4 11.65 4.02 13.60
N ARG A 5 10.70 4.68 12.94
CA ARG A 5 10.45 6.11 13.07
C ARG A 5 8.99 6.38 13.39
N PHE A 6 8.73 7.58 13.85
CA PHE A 6 7.37 8.01 14.20
C PHE A 6 7.11 9.41 13.68
N THR A 7 5.86 9.67 13.33
CA THR A 7 5.32 11.01 13.05
C THR A 7 3.98 11.17 13.75
N ASP A 8 3.39 12.35 13.69
CA ASP A 8 2.06 12.65 14.25
C ASP A 8 1.07 12.99 13.13
N ASN A 9 -0.15 12.54 13.28
CA ASN A 9 -1.28 12.94 12.45
C ASN A 9 -2.48 13.29 13.34
N GLY A 10 -2.60 14.58 13.68
CA GLY A 10 -3.70 15.08 14.49
C GLY A 10 -3.76 14.48 15.90
N GLY A 11 -2.61 14.32 16.56
CA GLY A 11 -2.47 13.72 17.88
C GLY A 11 -2.35 12.20 17.89
N VAL A 12 -2.36 11.56 16.71
CA VAL A 12 -2.15 10.12 16.59
C VAL A 12 -0.70 9.86 16.16
N ARG A 13 0.06 9.21 17.04
CA ARG A 13 1.43 8.79 16.74
C ARG A 13 1.43 7.65 15.74
N LEU A 14 2.01 7.87 14.56
CA LEU A 14 2.11 6.88 13.49
C LEU A 14 3.53 6.34 13.39
N HIS A 15 3.64 5.03 13.33
CA HIS A 15 4.90 4.33 13.11
C HIS A 15 5.14 4.11 11.62
N PHE A 16 6.39 4.15 11.22
CA PHE A 16 6.87 3.66 9.94
C PHE A 16 8.27 3.08 10.06
N LEU A 17 8.56 2.09 9.24
CA LEU A 17 9.88 1.50 9.15
C LEU A 17 10.62 2.16 7.99
N ASP A 18 11.80 2.73 8.24
CA ASP A 18 12.61 3.48 7.27
C ASP A 18 13.89 2.69 6.96
N SER A 19 14.10 2.33 5.69
CA SER A 19 15.33 1.64 5.28
C SER A 19 16.58 2.49 5.46
N GLY A 20 16.42 3.81 5.62
CA GLY A 20 17.52 4.73 5.42
C GLY A 20 18.03 4.73 3.98
N GLY A 21 19.20 5.26 3.76
CA GLY A 21 19.80 5.40 2.44
C GLY A 21 20.01 6.86 2.07
N ASP A 22 20.65 7.09 0.92
CA ASP A 22 20.83 8.43 0.41
C ASP A 22 19.54 8.91 -0.29
N ASP A 23 19.33 10.21 -0.24
CA ASP A 23 18.18 10.88 -0.86
C ASP A 23 18.39 11.11 -2.38
N ARG A 24 19.13 10.22 -3.06
CA ARG A 24 19.36 10.28 -4.51
C ARG A 24 18.11 9.86 -5.30
N GLY A 25 17.12 10.70 -5.31
CA GLY A 25 15.87 10.49 -6.03
C GLY A 25 14.66 10.43 -5.10
N ALA A 26 13.48 10.35 -5.69
CA ALA A 26 12.25 10.27 -4.93
C ALA A 26 12.20 8.96 -4.11
N PRO A 27 11.90 9.01 -2.80
CA PRO A 27 11.79 7.82 -1.97
C PRO A 27 10.54 7.00 -2.33
N ILE A 28 10.56 5.73 -1.95
CA ILE A 28 9.38 4.87 -2.01
C ILE A 28 8.63 4.97 -0.68
N VAL A 29 7.32 5.18 -0.77
CA VAL A 29 6.40 5.04 0.36
C VAL A 29 5.50 3.83 0.09
N PHE A 30 5.69 2.78 0.88
CA PHE A 30 4.94 1.54 0.76
C PHE A 30 3.82 1.49 1.79
N VAL A 31 2.58 1.35 1.29
CA VAL A 31 1.36 1.25 2.10
C VAL A 31 0.84 -0.18 2.02
N PRO A 32 1.04 -1.01 3.05
CA PRO A 32 0.67 -2.42 3.06
C PRO A 32 -0.83 -2.65 3.30
N GLY A 33 -1.23 -3.92 3.26
CA GLY A 33 -2.61 -4.35 3.50
C GLY A 33 -3.02 -4.34 4.98
N MET A 34 -4.31 -4.57 5.22
CA MET A 34 -4.96 -4.49 6.54
C MET A 34 -4.44 -5.46 7.60
N THR A 35 -3.81 -6.55 7.21
CA THR A 35 -3.30 -7.56 8.17
C THR A 35 -1.78 -7.52 8.29
N CYS A 36 -1.16 -6.54 7.64
CA CYS A 36 0.29 -6.40 7.56
C CYS A 36 0.82 -5.40 8.59
N VAL A 37 2.05 -5.61 9.01
CA VAL A 37 2.85 -4.66 9.78
C VAL A 37 4.13 -4.34 9.03
N ALA A 38 4.77 -3.22 9.34
CA ALA A 38 5.96 -2.78 8.62
C ALA A 38 7.11 -3.80 8.71
N GLU A 39 7.22 -4.50 9.83
CA GLU A 39 8.25 -5.52 10.07
C GLU A 39 8.17 -6.72 9.09
N ASP A 40 7.00 -7.00 8.53
CA ASP A 40 6.85 -8.03 7.49
C ASP A 40 7.74 -7.81 6.26
N TYR A 41 8.19 -6.59 6.06
CA TYR A 41 8.93 -6.16 4.88
C TYR A 41 10.37 -5.75 5.18
N ALA A 42 10.80 -5.78 6.44
CA ALA A 42 12.15 -5.34 6.87
C ALA A 42 13.27 -6.01 6.07
N GLU A 43 13.14 -7.31 5.81
CA GLU A 43 14.12 -8.11 5.06
C GLU A 43 14.26 -7.67 3.60
N VAL A 44 13.15 -7.25 2.96
CA VAL A 44 13.14 -6.91 1.54
C VAL A 44 13.37 -5.43 1.25
N LEU A 45 13.33 -4.55 2.25
CA LEU A 45 13.52 -3.12 2.07
C LEU A 45 14.81 -2.75 1.32
N PRO A 46 15.98 -3.35 1.61
CA PRO A 46 17.21 -3.01 0.89
C PRO A 46 17.17 -3.34 -0.60
N ALA A 47 16.33 -4.31 -1.00
CA ALA A 47 16.23 -4.75 -2.38
C ALA A 47 15.50 -3.75 -3.29
N PHE A 48 14.77 -2.78 -2.74
CA PHE A 48 14.18 -1.68 -3.52
C PHE A 48 15.23 -0.73 -4.13
N GLY A 49 16.48 -0.76 -3.64
CA GLY A 49 17.60 -0.01 -4.21
C GLY A 49 17.59 1.49 -3.95
N ARG A 50 16.64 1.98 -3.14
CA ARG A 50 16.52 3.39 -2.71
C ARG A 50 15.86 3.48 -1.34
N ARG A 51 15.89 4.68 -0.74
CA ARG A 51 15.18 4.89 0.50
C ARG A 51 13.72 4.49 0.36
N THR A 52 13.29 3.57 1.20
CA THR A 52 11.94 3.01 1.21
C THR A 52 11.41 3.03 2.62
N VAL A 53 10.19 3.54 2.79
CA VAL A 53 9.50 3.50 4.09
C VAL A 53 8.24 2.66 3.99
N VAL A 54 7.93 1.91 5.04
CA VAL A 54 6.71 1.11 5.15
C VAL A 54 5.81 1.75 6.20
N VAL A 55 4.62 2.15 5.80
CA VAL A 55 3.65 2.85 6.63
C VAL A 55 2.88 1.87 7.50
N GLU A 56 2.70 2.20 8.78
CA GLU A 56 1.66 1.62 9.61
C GLU A 56 0.60 2.69 9.89
N ILE A 57 -0.57 2.54 9.32
CA ILE A 57 -1.72 3.42 9.61
C ILE A 57 -2.19 3.18 11.05
N ARG A 58 -2.99 4.11 11.60
CA ARG A 58 -3.57 3.97 12.94
C ARG A 58 -4.20 2.59 13.18
N GLY A 59 -4.06 2.06 14.37
CA GLY A 59 -4.56 0.73 14.74
C GLY A 59 -3.70 -0.44 14.25
N HIS A 60 -2.58 -0.19 13.55
CA HIS A 60 -1.69 -1.24 13.03
C HIS A 60 -0.31 -1.17 13.68
N GLY A 61 0.26 -2.33 13.95
CA GLY A 61 1.61 -2.49 14.46
C GLY A 61 1.91 -1.63 15.67
N ARG A 62 2.81 -0.66 15.52
CA ARG A 62 3.25 0.24 16.59
C ARG A 62 2.61 1.63 16.53
N SER A 63 1.68 1.83 15.59
CA SER A 63 0.91 3.08 15.49
C SER A 63 -0.14 3.20 16.58
N GLY A 64 -0.48 4.43 16.93
CA GLY A 64 -1.50 4.75 17.94
C GLY A 64 -2.88 4.23 17.56
N VAL A 65 -3.69 4.01 18.60
CA VAL A 65 -5.06 3.48 18.49
C VAL A 65 -6.04 4.54 19.05
N PRO A 66 -6.43 5.54 18.24
CA PRO A 66 -7.41 6.53 18.67
C PRO A 66 -8.81 5.94 18.79
N ALA A 67 -9.70 6.62 19.51
CA ALA A 67 -11.08 6.20 19.66
C ALA A 67 -11.85 6.20 18.33
N ASP A 68 -11.52 7.13 17.40
CA ASP A 68 -12.21 7.38 16.14
C ASP A 68 -11.24 7.67 14.99
N GLY A 69 -11.77 7.96 13.79
CA GLY A 69 -10.99 8.37 12.63
C GLY A 69 -10.51 7.18 11.79
N TYR A 70 -11.35 6.20 11.58
CA TYR A 70 -11.04 4.98 10.80
C TYR A 70 -11.71 4.96 9.42
N ASP A 71 -12.15 6.11 8.93
CA ASP A 71 -12.67 6.27 7.56
C ASP A 71 -11.55 6.45 6.52
N GLY A 72 -11.84 6.20 5.25
CA GLY A 72 -10.88 6.27 4.15
C GLY A 72 -10.13 7.60 4.04
N PRO A 73 -10.78 8.78 4.11
CA PRO A 73 -10.10 10.07 4.12
C PRO A 73 -9.07 10.23 5.26
N THR A 74 -9.42 9.80 6.46
CA THR A 74 -8.53 9.88 7.63
C THR A 74 -7.34 8.90 7.48
N LEU A 75 -7.57 7.66 7.04
CA LEU A 75 -6.50 6.70 6.78
C LEU A 75 -5.58 7.15 5.63
N SER A 76 -6.13 7.85 4.63
CA SER A 76 -5.32 8.49 3.61
C SER A 76 -4.48 9.65 4.16
N SER A 77 -4.95 10.36 5.19
CA SER A 77 -4.14 11.40 5.85
C SER A 77 -2.99 10.81 6.67
N ASP A 78 -3.14 9.60 7.22
CA ASP A 78 -2.04 8.88 7.87
C ASP A 78 -0.90 8.62 6.88
N VAL A 79 -1.24 8.20 5.65
CA VAL A 79 -0.24 8.06 4.57
C VAL A 79 0.46 9.39 4.31
N GLY A 80 -0.30 10.47 4.22
CA GLY A 80 0.22 11.82 4.00
C GLY A 80 1.18 12.28 5.09
N ALA A 81 0.84 12.07 6.35
CA ALA A 81 1.70 12.43 7.47
C ALA A 81 3.07 11.71 7.44
N VAL A 82 3.09 10.44 7.01
CA VAL A 82 4.35 9.72 6.82
C VAL A 82 5.11 10.26 5.60
N VAL A 83 4.43 10.55 4.48
CA VAL A 83 5.08 11.17 3.31
C VAL A 83 5.75 12.48 3.70
N ASP A 84 5.05 13.35 4.44
CA ASP A 84 5.56 14.67 4.86
C ASP A 84 6.73 14.56 5.84
N ALA A 85 6.74 13.52 6.68
CA ALA A 85 7.87 13.23 7.56
C ALA A 85 9.11 12.70 6.81
N VAL A 86 8.93 12.16 5.62
CA VAL A 86 10.00 11.56 4.80
C VAL A 86 10.60 12.56 3.83
N THR A 87 9.76 13.38 3.18
CA THR A 87 10.21 14.33 2.16
C THR A 87 9.18 15.43 1.90
N SER A 88 9.63 16.61 1.52
CA SER A 88 8.79 17.67 0.95
C SER A 88 8.58 17.51 -0.57
N GLY A 89 9.38 16.66 -1.22
CA GLY A 89 9.33 16.39 -2.66
C GLY A 89 8.33 15.27 -3.03
N PRO A 90 8.32 14.86 -4.29
CA PRO A 90 7.50 13.76 -4.77
C PRO A 90 8.02 12.40 -4.28
N VAL A 91 7.12 11.40 -4.26
CA VAL A 91 7.40 10.02 -3.88
C VAL A 91 6.94 9.03 -4.94
N HIS A 92 7.48 7.83 -4.92
CA HIS A 92 6.88 6.66 -5.56
C HIS A 92 5.98 5.96 -4.55
N LEU A 93 4.72 5.74 -4.91
CA LEU A 93 3.79 4.98 -4.08
C LEU A 93 3.85 3.50 -4.46
N VAL A 94 4.04 2.65 -3.46
CA VAL A 94 3.91 1.20 -3.58
C VAL A 94 2.79 0.77 -2.65
N THR A 95 1.92 -0.09 -3.12
CA THR A 95 0.77 -0.51 -2.32
C THR A 95 0.60 -2.03 -2.38
N PHE A 96 -0.01 -2.57 -1.35
CA PHE A 96 -0.44 -3.95 -1.34
C PHE A 96 -1.86 -4.04 -0.77
N SER A 97 -2.72 -4.80 -1.45
CA SER A 97 -4.07 -5.06 -0.96
C SER A 97 -4.82 -3.75 -0.62
N ARG A 98 -5.57 -3.72 0.48
CA ARG A 98 -6.41 -2.58 0.88
C ARG A 98 -5.66 -1.25 1.09
N GLY A 99 -4.37 -1.28 1.38
CA GLY A 99 -3.56 -0.06 1.46
C GLY A 99 -3.61 0.79 0.18
N THR A 100 -3.92 0.16 -0.94
CA THR A 100 -4.12 0.82 -2.25
C THR A 100 -5.16 1.93 -2.20
N ALA A 101 -6.29 1.69 -1.54
CA ALA A 101 -7.37 2.69 -1.45
C ALA A 101 -6.91 3.96 -0.72
N TYR A 102 -6.15 3.80 0.36
CA TYR A 102 -5.67 4.92 1.17
C TYR A 102 -4.55 5.70 0.47
N ALA A 103 -3.63 5.00 -0.18
CA ALA A 103 -2.57 5.62 -0.97
C ALA A 103 -3.15 6.42 -2.16
N ILE A 104 -4.10 5.85 -2.91
CA ILE A 104 -4.78 6.55 -4.01
C ILE A 104 -5.57 7.75 -3.46
N GLY A 105 -6.30 7.59 -2.34
CA GLY A 105 -7.03 8.69 -1.72
C GLY A 105 -6.15 9.87 -1.35
N TRP A 106 -4.89 9.62 -0.94
CA TRP A 106 -3.90 10.67 -0.72
C TRP A 106 -3.36 11.23 -2.05
N ALA A 107 -2.99 10.37 -3.00
CA ALA A 107 -2.45 10.76 -4.31
C ALA A 107 -3.38 11.71 -5.07
N LEU A 108 -4.68 11.45 -5.06
CA LEU A 108 -5.68 12.28 -5.74
C LEU A 108 -5.76 13.71 -5.15
N ARG A 109 -5.46 13.88 -3.87
CA ARG A 109 -5.40 15.21 -3.23
C ARG A 109 -4.05 15.90 -3.41
N HIS A 110 -3.01 15.14 -3.74
CA HIS A 110 -1.63 15.62 -3.88
C HIS A 110 -0.97 15.13 -5.18
N PRO A 111 -1.56 15.38 -6.36
CA PRO A 111 -1.13 14.76 -7.62
C PRO A 111 0.32 15.10 -8.00
N THR A 112 0.80 16.28 -7.65
CA THR A 112 2.19 16.71 -7.91
C THR A 112 3.22 16.05 -6.99
N ARG A 113 2.77 15.40 -5.93
CA ARG A 113 3.61 14.69 -4.96
C ARG A 113 3.80 13.21 -5.31
N VAL A 114 3.26 12.73 -6.43
CA VAL A 114 3.37 11.32 -6.84
C VAL A 114 4.08 11.20 -8.18
N ARG A 115 5.17 10.43 -8.22
CA ARG A 115 5.94 10.14 -9.43
C ARG A 115 5.44 8.91 -10.17
N SER A 116 5.13 7.86 -9.44
CA SER A 116 4.59 6.62 -9.98
C SER A 116 3.81 5.87 -8.93
N LEU A 117 3.02 4.89 -9.36
CA LEU A 117 2.24 4.02 -8.50
C LEU A 117 2.47 2.56 -8.88
N ALA A 118 2.76 1.71 -7.89
CA ALA A 118 2.76 0.27 -8.03
C ALA A 118 1.69 -0.35 -7.13
N ILE A 119 0.79 -1.14 -7.71
CA ILE A 119 -0.32 -1.78 -7.02
C ILE A 119 -0.09 -3.29 -6.96
N GLY A 120 -0.03 -3.83 -5.74
CA GLY A 120 0.05 -5.27 -5.48
C GLY A 120 -1.31 -5.86 -5.12
N ASP A 121 -1.82 -6.69 -6.01
CA ASP A 121 -3.02 -7.54 -5.90
C ASP A 121 -4.25 -6.83 -5.32
N TYR A 122 -4.59 -5.68 -5.88
CA TYR A 122 -5.79 -4.93 -5.55
C TYR A 122 -6.29 -4.09 -6.73
N ILE A 123 -7.43 -3.43 -6.53
CA ILE A 123 -8.04 -2.53 -7.50
C ILE A 123 -8.15 -1.10 -6.92
N PRO A 124 -8.27 -0.06 -7.76
CA PRO A 124 -8.42 1.32 -7.30
C PRO A 124 -9.83 1.58 -6.77
N GLU A 125 -10.16 0.91 -5.69
CA GLU A 125 -11.45 1.03 -5.01
C GLU A 125 -11.32 0.89 -3.49
N GLU A 126 -12.12 1.63 -2.74
CA GLU A 126 -12.42 1.28 -1.37
C GLU A 126 -13.64 0.34 -1.37
N ARG A 127 -13.43 -0.90 -0.96
CA ARG A 127 -14.46 -1.95 -1.02
C ARG A 127 -15.08 -2.20 0.35
N LEU A 128 -16.40 -2.39 0.35
CA LEU A 128 -17.09 -2.96 1.49
C LEU A 128 -16.89 -4.48 1.50
N LEU A 129 -16.67 -5.03 2.66
CA LEU A 129 -16.65 -6.49 2.83
C LEU A 129 -18.07 -6.99 3.18
N PRO A 130 -18.41 -8.21 2.76
CA PRO A 130 -19.67 -8.84 3.15
C PRO A 130 -19.78 -8.99 4.68
N PRO A 131 -20.99 -9.00 5.25
CA PRO A 131 -21.19 -9.21 6.68
C PRO A 131 -20.43 -10.43 7.21
N GLY A 132 -19.74 -10.26 8.35
CA GLY A 132 -18.94 -11.28 8.97
C GLY A 132 -17.55 -11.52 8.34
N ALA A 133 -17.28 -11.05 7.13
CA ALA A 133 -15.97 -11.20 6.51
C ALA A 133 -14.85 -10.47 7.27
N PRO A 134 -15.06 -9.24 7.79
CA PRO A 134 -14.05 -8.59 8.63
C PRO A 134 -13.62 -9.44 9.82
N ARG A 135 -14.58 -9.99 10.57
CA ARG A 135 -14.28 -10.83 11.73
C ARG A 135 -13.50 -12.10 11.34
N ARG A 136 -13.94 -12.81 10.29
CA ARG A 136 -13.22 -14.00 9.79
C ARG A 136 -11.78 -13.69 9.40
N LEU A 137 -11.54 -12.51 8.78
CA LEU A 137 -10.20 -12.07 8.42
C LEU A 137 -9.34 -11.81 9.68
N LEU A 138 -9.89 -11.09 10.67
CA LEU A 138 -9.18 -10.71 11.88
C LEU A 138 -8.97 -11.88 12.85
N ASP A 139 -9.85 -12.86 12.84
CA ASP A 139 -9.69 -14.11 13.61
C ASP A 139 -8.70 -15.10 12.96
N GLY A 140 -8.28 -14.80 11.73
CA GLY A 140 -7.34 -15.60 10.97
C GLY A 140 -5.87 -15.38 11.34
N ARG A 141 -5.01 -15.87 10.46
CA ARG A 141 -3.55 -15.72 10.57
C ARG A 141 -2.99 -15.10 9.28
N TRP A 142 -1.99 -14.27 9.43
CA TRP A 142 -1.22 -13.74 8.32
C TRP A 142 0.26 -14.11 8.48
N ARG A 143 0.82 -14.78 7.48
CA ARG A 143 2.20 -15.28 7.53
C ARG A 143 2.52 -16.06 8.80
N GLY A 144 1.56 -16.89 9.25
CA GLY A 144 1.73 -17.73 10.45
C GLY A 144 1.44 -17.05 11.78
N THR A 145 1.29 -15.73 11.83
CA THR A 145 0.98 -14.98 13.07
C THR A 145 -0.52 -14.66 13.15
N PRO A 146 -1.18 -14.79 14.32
CA PRO A 146 -2.54 -14.33 14.48
C PRO A 146 -2.69 -12.85 14.12
N VAL A 147 -3.73 -12.49 13.38
CA VAL A 147 -3.93 -11.10 12.94
C VAL A 147 -4.12 -10.17 14.13
N ARG A 148 -4.77 -10.63 15.19
CA ARG A 148 -4.97 -9.87 16.45
C ARG A 148 -3.68 -9.49 17.18
N ASP A 149 -2.56 -10.15 16.88
CA ASP A 149 -1.25 -9.81 17.44
C ASP A 149 -0.53 -8.73 16.60
N ARG A 150 -1.13 -8.33 15.49
CA ARG A 150 -0.55 -7.46 14.48
C ARG A 150 -1.27 -6.11 14.38
N VAL A 151 -2.57 -6.11 14.64
CA VAL A 151 -3.43 -4.94 14.56
C VAL A 151 -4.33 -4.90 15.79
N ASP A 152 -4.71 -3.71 16.22
CA ASP A 152 -5.76 -3.57 17.19
C ASP A 152 -7.09 -4.04 16.59
N TYR A 153 -7.73 -5.01 17.23
CA TYR A 153 -8.89 -5.70 16.69
C TYR A 153 -10.08 -4.74 16.50
N ASP A 154 -10.36 -3.93 17.51
CA ASP A 154 -11.50 -3.00 17.46
C ASP A 154 -11.26 -1.86 16.46
N ALA A 155 -10.04 -1.36 16.36
CA ALA A 155 -9.63 -0.40 15.35
C ALA A 155 -9.81 -0.96 13.93
N ALA A 156 -9.39 -2.21 13.70
CA ALA A 156 -9.54 -2.87 12.43
C ALA A 156 -11.03 -3.11 12.09
N ILE A 157 -11.86 -3.52 13.04
CA ILE A 157 -13.31 -3.61 12.85
C ILE A 157 -13.89 -2.25 12.46
N LYS A 158 -13.57 -1.18 13.22
CA LYS A 158 -14.01 0.19 12.88
C LYS A 158 -13.60 0.62 11.47
N THR A 159 -12.41 0.25 11.03
CA THR A 159 -11.93 0.52 9.65
C THR A 159 -12.86 -0.10 8.61
N PHE A 160 -13.31 -1.33 8.82
CA PHE A 160 -14.25 -1.97 7.90
C PHE A 160 -15.67 -1.38 8.00
N GLU A 161 -16.13 -1.03 9.20
CA GLU A 161 -17.46 -0.46 9.43
C GLU A 161 -17.57 0.99 8.91
N ARG A 162 -16.49 1.76 8.98
CA ARG A 162 -16.42 3.15 8.50
C ARG A 162 -16.09 3.26 7.01
N ALA A 163 -15.70 2.15 6.38
CA ALA A 163 -15.44 2.12 4.95
C ALA A 163 -16.64 2.62 4.14
N ARG A 164 -16.37 3.26 3.02
CA ARG A 164 -17.35 3.68 2.04
C ARG A 164 -17.01 3.07 0.69
N ALA A 165 -18.01 2.49 0.01
CA ALA A 165 -17.80 2.03 -1.36
C ALA A 165 -17.43 3.24 -2.22
N ARG A 166 -16.20 3.26 -2.72
CA ARG A 166 -15.67 4.34 -3.56
C ARG A 166 -14.81 3.77 -4.66
N SER A 167 -15.10 4.18 -5.89
CA SER A 167 -14.31 3.87 -7.07
C SER A 167 -13.36 5.03 -7.39
N PHE A 168 -12.10 4.73 -7.65
CA PHE A 168 -11.08 5.71 -8.03
C PHE A 168 -10.60 5.52 -9.46
N TRP A 169 -11.18 4.61 -10.24
CA TRP A 169 -10.72 4.27 -11.59
C TRP A 169 -10.54 5.49 -12.48
N ASN A 170 -11.61 6.27 -12.66
CA ASN A 170 -11.61 7.43 -13.53
C ASN A 170 -10.70 8.57 -13.02
N GLU A 171 -10.67 8.77 -11.71
CA GLU A 171 -9.85 9.80 -11.09
C GLU A 171 -8.36 9.45 -11.21
N LEU A 172 -8.00 8.19 -10.96
CA LEU A 172 -6.63 7.70 -11.11
C LEU A 172 -6.14 7.77 -12.57
N ALA A 173 -6.99 7.40 -13.54
CA ALA A 173 -6.64 7.49 -14.95
C ALA A 173 -6.29 8.92 -15.40
N ARG A 174 -6.94 9.93 -14.82
CA ARG A 174 -6.65 11.35 -15.12
C ARG A 174 -5.29 11.81 -14.61
N LEU A 175 -4.72 11.15 -13.62
CA LEU A 175 -3.39 11.50 -13.10
C LEU A 175 -2.27 11.17 -14.08
N ARG A 176 -2.50 10.26 -15.03
CA ARG A 176 -1.52 9.82 -16.04
C ARG A 176 -0.16 9.44 -15.44
N LEU A 177 -0.17 8.81 -14.28
CA LEU A 177 1.04 8.35 -13.61
C LEU A 177 1.56 7.07 -14.28
N PRO A 178 2.89 6.88 -14.34
CA PRO A 178 3.44 5.55 -14.57
C PRO A 178 2.83 4.56 -13.59
N LEU A 179 2.22 3.48 -14.09
CA LEU A 179 1.48 2.52 -13.28
C LEU A 179 1.99 1.10 -13.52
N LEU A 180 2.34 0.43 -12.43
CA LEU A 180 2.59 -1.00 -12.38
C LEU A 180 1.45 -1.66 -11.60
N VAL A 181 0.86 -2.73 -12.13
CA VAL A 181 -0.10 -3.55 -11.39
C VAL A 181 0.33 -5.01 -11.45
N VAL A 182 0.44 -5.63 -10.28
CA VAL A 182 0.69 -7.06 -10.16
C VAL A 182 -0.54 -7.71 -9.56
N ARG A 183 -1.10 -8.74 -10.20
CA ARG A 183 -2.16 -9.55 -9.61
C ARG A 183 -1.67 -10.95 -9.24
N SER A 184 -2.27 -11.56 -8.24
CA SER A 184 -2.04 -12.94 -7.84
C SER A 184 -2.73 -13.93 -8.78
N GLY A 185 -2.27 -15.19 -8.75
CA GLY A 185 -2.90 -16.30 -9.46
C GLY A 185 -4.26 -16.71 -8.90
N GLU A 186 -4.58 -16.36 -7.65
CA GLU A 186 -5.87 -16.64 -7.03
C GLU A 186 -7.03 -15.87 -7.67
N ARG A 187 -6.77 -14.70 -8.25
CA ARG A 187 -7.75 -13.83 -8.95
C ARG A 187 -9.00 -13.47 -8.13
N VAL A 188 -8.88 -13.50 -6.81
CA VAL A 188 -9.99 -13.22 -5.89
C VAL A 188 -10.20 -11.70 -5.73
N LEU A 189 -9.11 -10.96 -5.55
CA LEU A 189 -9.17 -9.51 -5.35
C LEU A 189 -9.07 -8.73 -6.66
N VAL A 190 -8.43 -9.31 -7.68
CA VAL A 190 -8.36 -8.75 -9.03
C VAL A 190 -8.85 -9.82 -10.01
N THR A 191 -10.15 -9.82 -10.29
CA THR A 191 -10.80 -10.77 -11.22
C THR A 191 -10.36 -10.53 -12.66
N ASP A 192 -10.67 -11.47 -13.57
CA ASP A 192 -10.36 -11.29 -15.00
C ASP A 192 -11.10 -10.11 -15.63
N GLU A 193 -12.31 -9.79 -15.15
CA GLU A 193 -13.04 -8.60 -15.55
C GLU A 193 -12.32 -7.31 -15.14
N GLN A 194 -11.86 -7.24 -13.88
CA GLN A 194 -11.11 -6.10 -13.35
C GLN A 194 -9.73 -5.97 -14.01
N TRP A 195 -9.09 -7.10 -14.34
CA TRP A 195 -7.85 -7.13 -15.10
C TRP A 195 -8.02 -6.61 -16.53
N SER A 196 -9.13 -6.96 -17.18
CA SER A 196 -9.51 -6.43 -18.48
C SER A 196 -9.84 -4.93 -18.41
N ARG A 197 -10.41 -4.49 -17.29
CA ARG A 197 -10.64 -3.06 -17.01
C ARG A 197 -9.33 -2.29 -16.87
N TYR A 198 -8.33 -2.83 -16.17
CA TYR A 198 -7.00 -2.24 -16.10
C TYR A 198 -6.39 -2.02 -17.50
N ARG A 199 -6.43 -3.05 -18.36
CA ARG A 199 -5.93 -2.94 -19.74
C ARG A 199 -6.63 -1.85 -20.55
N ARG A 200 -7.92 -1.70 -20.35
CA ARG A 200 -8.72 -0.72 -21.09
C ARG A 200 -8.52 0.71 -20.59
N GLU A 201 -8.48 0.92 -19.28
CA GLU A 201 -8.46 2.24 -18.67
C GLU A 201 -7.04 2.79 -18.47
N PHE A 202 -6.03 1.92 -18.44
CA PHE A 202 -4.61 2.28 -18.29
C PHE A 202 -3.77 1.57 -19.37
N PRO A 203 -3.88 1.98 -20.64
CA PRO A 203 -3.21 1.29 -21.76
C PRO A 203 -1.68 1.30 -21.65
N ASP A 204 -1.10 2.31 -20.99
CA ASP A 204 0.34 2.44 -20.78
C ASP A 204 0.85 1.77 -19.49
N ALA A 205 -0.04 1.12 -18.72
CA ALA A 205 0.36 0.46 -17.48
C ALA A 205 1.09 -0.86 -17.73
N THR A 206 2.10 -1.13 -16.92
CA THR A 206 2.72 -2.45 -16.85
C THR A 206 1.84 -3.38 -16.01
N LEU A 207 1.29 -4.42 -16.63
CA LEU A 207 0.39 -5.38 -15.98
C LEU A 207 1.03 -6.77 -15.95
N ILE A 208 1.28 -7.29 -14.75
CA ILE A 208 1.97 -8.58 -14.54
C ILE A 208 1.08 -9.51 -13.71
N GLU A 209 0.97 -10.76 -14.11
CA GLU A 209 0.32 -11.82 -13.32
C GLU A 209 1.37 -12.73 -12.70
N PHE A 210 1.28 -12.93 -11.40
CA PHE A 210 2.03 -13.95 -10.66
C PHE A 210 1.14 -15.17 -10.49
N SER A 211 1.10 -16.04 -11.51
CA SER A 211 0.20 -17.20 -11.58
C SER A 211 0.44 -18.22 -10.47
N ASP A 212 1.63 -18.25 -9.91
CA ASP A 212 2.08 -19.12 -8.82
C ASP A 212 1.97 -18.50 -7.43
N SER A 213 1.53 -17.23 -7.34
CA SER A 213 1.42 -16.51 -6.07
C SER A 213 -0.01 -16.53 -5.53
N PRO A 214 -0.17 -16.73 -4.21
CA PRO A 214 -1.41 -16.42 -3.51
C PRO A 214 -1.61 -14.90 -3.42
N HIS A 215 -2.67 -14.44 -2.71
CA HIS A 215 -2.86 -13.01 -2.43
C HIS A 215 -1.60 -12.34 -1.84
N ASP A 216 -0.83 -13.05 -1.00
CA ASP A 216 0.50 -12.57 -0.58
C ASP A 216 1.50 -12.70 -1.75
N ILE A 217 1.51 -11.71 -2.66
CA ILE A 217 2.37 -11.67 -3.85
C ILE A 217 3.87 -11.64 -3.54
N PHE A 218 4.25 -11.56 -2.27
CA PHE A 218 5.63 -11.77 -1.82
C PHE A 218 5.95 -13.27 -1.62
N ARG A 219 5.06 -14.16 -2.06
CA ARG A 219 5.25 -15.61 -2.08
C ARG A 219 5.08 -16.15 -3.51
N PRO A 220 5.77 -17.23 -3.87
CA PRO A 220 6.81 -17.92 -3.08
C PRO A 220 8.12 -17.14 -2.98
N ASP A 221 8.37 -16.18 -3.89
CA ASP A 221 9.60 -15.38 -3.94
C ASP A 221 9.35 -13.96 -3.39
N ARG A 222 9.96 -13.67 -2.24
CA ARG A 222 9.82 -12.37 -1.57
C ARG A 222 10.42 -11.20 -2.34
N ARG A 223 11.33 -11.44 -3.28
CA ARG A 223 12.05 -10.40 -4.02
C ARG A 223 11.42 -10.07 -5.37
N ARG A 224 10.61 -10.97 -5.92
CA ARG A 224 10.04 -10.83 -7.26
C ARG A 224 9.25 -9.53 -7.45
N PHE A 225 8.31 -9.23 -6.54
CA PHE A 225 7.55 -7.98 -6.60
C PHE A 225 8.45 -6.76 -6.38
N VAL A 226 9.39 -6.85 -5.44
CA VAL A 226 10.35 -5.78 -5.12
C VAL A 226 11.21 -5.42 -6.34
N GLN A 227 11.68 -6.42 -7.10
CA GLN A 227 12.46 -6.20 -8.30
C GLN A 227 11.63 -5.46 -9.37
N LEU A 228 10.41 -5.88 -9.62
CA LEU A 228 9.52 -5.18 -10.56
C LEU A 228 9.25 -3.74 -10.15
N VAL A 229 9.06 -3.49 -8.85
CA VAL A 229 8.90 -2.13 -8.33
C VAL A 229 10.16 -1.31 -8.56
N ARG A 230 11.34 -1.86 -8.30
CA ARG A 230 12.62 -1.18 -8.54
C ARG A 230 12.76 -0.76 -10.01
N ASP A 231 12.52 -1.69 -10.94
CA ASP A 231 12.61 -1.41 -12.37
C ASP A 231 11.58 -0.36 -12.80
N HIS A 232 10.37 -0.43 -12.27
CA HIS A 232 9.30 0.53 -12.51
C HIS A 232 9.65 1.96 -12.03
N VAL A 233 10.17 2.10 -10.83
CA VAL A 233 10.52 3.43 -10.28
C VAL A 233 11.76 4.01 -10.95
N ASP A 234 12.73 3.18 -11.34
CA ASP A 234 13.89 3.62 -12.11
C ASP A 234 13.48 4.11 -13.51
N HIS A 235 12.58 3.39 -14.18
CA HIS A 235 11.99 3.84 -15.44
C HIS A 235 11.22 5.17 -15.29
N ALA A 236 10.40 5.31 -14.25
CA ALA A 236 9.65 6.53 -13.97
C ALA A 236 10.54 7.74 -13.66
N ASP A 237 11.76 7.52 -13.18
CA ASP A 237 12.78 8.55 -12.95
C ASP A 237 13.64 8.83 -14.20
N GLY A 238 13.42 8.13 -15.33
CA GLY A 238 14.23 8.24 -16.55
C GLY A 238 15.62 7.63 -16.39
N ARG A 239 15.84 6.71 -15.48
CA ARG A 239 17.09 5.98 -15.31
C ARG A 239 17.11 4.75 -16.22
N PRO A 240 18.22 4.42 -16.89
CA PRO A 240 18.33 3.16 -17.62
C PRO A 240 18.23 1.98 -16.61
N SER A 241 17.42 1.00 -16.98
CA SER A 241 17.24 -0.28 -16.26
C SER A 241 18.46 -1.19 -16.40
#